data_c0590b832cbf22c7a3426e06ecd19744
#
_entry.id   c0590b832cbf22c7a3426e06ecd19744
#
_cell.length_a   1.000
_cell.length_b   1.000
_cell.length_c   1.000
_cell.angle_alpha   90.00
_cell.angle_beta   90.00
_cell.angle_gamma   90.00
#
_symmetry.space_group_name_H-M   'P 1'
#
loop_
_entity.id
_entity.type
_entity.pdbx_description
1 polymer ?
#
loop_
_entity_poly.entity_id
_entity_poly.type
_entity_poly.pdbx_seq_one_letter_code
_entity_poly.pdbx_strand_id
1 'polypeptide(L)'
;LPLHPRLGHLLLSAGKKSAELAALLNERDPLPRHAPSDFMLRLELLEDKERFTSRFSYPINAQTFERIQDQSRRLRLAAPASDSSMTKAQMLALAYPDRIGKRRKGQKNRFLLSGGIGAFFVSHDPLANNSFIVVAELDSKKKESGIRRAISITEAEIRDLFSSELRSELSCKWSKRENRVISKREEKLGAISLTS
;
A
#
# COMPACT_ATOMS: atom_id res chain seq x y z
N LEU A 1 22.80 0.71 -8.69
CA LEU A 1 21.49 0.99 -9.29
C LEU A 1 20.94 2.26 -8.68
N PRO A 2 20.53 3.26 -9.47
CA PRO A 2 19.87 4.45 -8.94
C PRO A 2 18.46 4.09 -8.49
N LEU A 3 18.30 3.72 -7.22
CA LEU A 3 17.04 3.41 -6.59
C LEU A 3 16.68 4.49 -5.58
N HIS A 4 15.38 4.80 -5.48
CA HIS A 4 14.90 5.64 -4.40
C HIS A 4 15.25 4.99 -3.04
N PRO A 5 15.72 5.75 -2.02
CA PRO A 5 16.14 5.18 -0.72
C PRO A 5 15.12 4.24 -0.06
N ARG A 6 13.81 4.53 -0.19
CA ARG A 6 12.73 3.66 0.32
C ARG A 6 12.76 2.26 -0.30
N LEU A 7 13.08 2.13 -1.58
CA LEU A 7 13.18 0.85 -2.27
C LEU A 7 14.49 0.12 -1.92
N GLY A 8 15.56 0.87 -1.70
CA GLY A 8 16.80 0.32 -1.15
C GLY A 8 16.58 -0.29 0.24
N HIS A 9 15.90 0.43 1.12
CA HIS A 9 15.51 -0.08 2.45
C HIS A 9 14.64 -1.34 2.35
N LEU A 10 13.64 -1.33 1.45
CA LEU A 10 12.79 -2.50 1.21
C LEU A 10 13.61 -3.73 0.80
N LEU A 11 14.55 -3.56 -0.16
CA LEU A 11 15.39 -4.67 -0.64
C LEU A 11 16.31 -5.22 0.45
N LEU A 12 16.87 -4.35 1.30
CA LEU A 12 17.69 -4.77 2.42
C LEU A 12 16.91 -5.54 3.48
N SER A 13 15.67 -5.11 3.76
CA SER A 13 14.83 -5.70 4.82
C SER A 13 14.12 -6.98 4.38
N ALA A 14 13.59 -7.02 3.15
CA ALA A 14 12.80 -8.15 2.65
C ALA A 14 13.54 -9.04 1.63
N GLY A 15 14.75 -8.63 1.24
CA GLY A 15 15.62 -9.41 0.36
C GLY A 15 15.02 -9.67 -1.03
N LYS A 16 15.44 -10.77 -1.63
CA LYS A 16 15.08 -11.18 -3.00
C LYS A 16 13.57 -11.24 -3.26
N LYS A 17 12.75 -11.53 -2.25
CA LYS A 17 11.28 -11.61 -2.37
C LYS A 17 10.61 -10.26 -2.68
N SER A 18 11.29 -9.13 -2.41
CA SER A 18 10.79 -7.79 -2.68
C SER A 18 11.20 -7.22 -4.05
N ALA A 19 12.03 -7.93 -4.81
CA ALA A 19 12.60 -7.43 -6.07
C ALA A 19 11.54 -7.04 -7.11
N GLU A 20 10.51 -7.87 -7.30
CA GLU A 20 9.40 -7.59 -8.22
C GLU A 20 8.59 -6.37 -7.80
N LEU A 21 8.28 -6.29 -6.50
CA LEU A 21 7.56 -5.16 -5.93
C LEU A 21 8.38 -3.87 -6.06
N ALA A 22 9.68 -3.91 -5.79
CA ALA A 22 10.56 -2.77 -5.94
C ALA A 22 10.68 -2.32 -7.41
N ALA A 23 10.76 -3.26 -8.36
CA ALA A 23 10.78 -2.96 -9.80
C ALA A 23 9.48 -2.28 -10.26
N LEU A 24 8.31 -2.82 -9.84
CA LEU A 24 7.00 -2.21 -10.12
C LEU A 24 6.83 -0.81 -9.53
N LEU A 25 7.40 -0.55 -8.36
CA LEU A 25 7.35 0.76 -7.71
C LEU A 25 8.25 1.79 -8.37
N ASN A 26 9.32 1.33 -9.02
CA ASN A 26 10.30 2.20 -9.67
C ASN A 26 9.92 2.55 -11.13
N GLU A 27 9.02 1.79 -11.73
CA GLU A 27 8.59 1.96 -13.13
C GLU A 27 7.14 2.45 -13.23
N ARG A 28 6.77 2.90 -14.44
CA ARG A 28 5.39 3.23 -14.76
C ARG A 28 4.50 1.99 -14.69
N ASP A 29 3.21 2.20 -14.50
CA ASP A 29 2.24 1.09 -14.53
C ASP A 29 2.22 0.42 -15.92
N PRO A 30 2.42 -0.91 -16.02
CA PRO A 30 2.32 -1.64 -17.27
C PRO A 30 0.87 -1.78 -17.77
N LEU A 31 -0.13 -1.56 -16.88
CA LEU A 31 -1.54 -1.64 -17.17
C LEU A 31 -2.14 -0.25 -17.45
N PRO A 32 -3.26 -0.17 -18.19
CA PRO A 32 -3.92 1.08 -18.51
C PRO A 32 -4.57 1.71 -17.27
N ARG A 33 -4.85 3.02 -17.35
CA ARG A 33 -5.43 3.79 -16.24
C ARG A 33 -6.81 3.32 -15.76
N HIS A 34 -7.57 2.62 -16.61
CA HIS A 34 -8.87 2.08 -16.26
C HIS A 34 -8.81 0.68 -15.63
N ALA A 35 -7.64 0.06 -15.56
CA ALA A 35 -7.46 -1.18 -14.80
C ALA A 35 -7.67 -0.92 -13.29
N PRO A 36 -8.17 -1.91 -12.52
CA PRO A 36 -8.31 -1.78 -11.08
C PRO A 36 -7.02 -1.33 -10.40
N SER A 37 -7.15 -0.57 -9.32
CA SER A 37 -5.99 -0.03 -8.58
C SER A 37 -5.20 -1.11 -7.82
N ASP A 38 -5.69 -2.36 -7.79
CA ASP A 38 -5.05 -3.44 -7.04
C ASP A 38 -3.63 -3.72 -7.55
N PHE A 39 -2.66 -3.51 -6.66
CA PHE A 39 -1.26 -3.75 -6.94
C PHE A 39 -0.95 -5.25 -7.13
N MET A 40 -1.73 -6.14 -6.49
CA MET A 40 -1.59 -7.58 -6.67
C MET A 40 -1.80 -8.01 -8.12
N LEU A 41 -2.70 -7.32 -8.84
CA LEU A 41 -2.93 -7.57 -10.27
C LEU A 41 -1.66 -7.39 -11.12
N ARG A 42 -0.79 -6.43 -10.75
CA ARG A 42 0.50 -6.17 -11.41
C ARG A 42 1.54 -7.23 -11.05
N LEU A 43 1.51 -7.72 -9.83
CA LEU A 43 2.38 -8.83 -9.41
C LEU A 43 1.98 -10.14 -10.12
N GLU A 44 0.67 -10.44 -10.23
CA GLU A 44 0.16 -11.59 -10.98
C GLU A 44 0.59 -11.53 -12.47
N LEU A 45 0.54 -10.35 -13.09
CA LEU A 45 1.03 -10.14 -14.45
C LEU A 45 2.53 -10.46 -14.58
N LEU A 46 3.35 -10.09 -13.59
CA LEU A 46 4.79 -10.37 -13.62
C LEU A 46 5.12 -11.84 -13.37
N GLU A 47 4.33 -12.50 -12.55
CA GLU A 47 4.51 -13.91 -12.19
C GLU A 47 4.19 -14.81 -13.38
N ASP A 48 3.04 -14.60 -14.03
CA ASP A 48 2.59 -15.40 -15.19
C ASP A 48 1.75 -14.55 -16.16
N LYS A 49 2.40 -14.03 -17.18
CA LYS A 49 1.76 -13.19 -18.20
C LYS A 49 0.70 -13.95 -19.01
N GLU A 50 0.93 -15.23 -19.33
CA GLU A 50 0.01 -16.04 -20.15
C GLU A 50 -1.28 -16.30 -19.36
N ARG A 51 -1.16 -16.72 -18.13
CA ARG A 51 -2.28 -16.88 -17.21
C ARG A 51 -3.04 -15.56 -16.99
N PHE A 52 -2.32 -14.46 -16.83
CA PHE A 52 -2.93 -13.14 -16.70
C PHE A 52 -3.77 -12.77 -17.92
N THR A 53 -3.22 -12.90 -19.13
CA THR A 53 -3.92 -12.56 -20.38
C THR A 53 -5.08 -13.49 -20.70
N SER A 54 -5.08 -14.72 -20.20
CA SER A 54 -6.23 -15.64 -20.33
C SER A 54 -7.42 -15.21 -19.45
N ARG A 55 -7.17 -14.48 -18.36
CA ARG A 55 -8.20 -14.04 -17.40
C ARG A 55 -8.65 -12.59 -17.60
N PHE A 56 -7.77 -11.74 -18.08
CA PHE A 56 -7.99 -10.31 -18.18
C PHE A 56 -7.63 -9.77 -19.57
N SER A 57 -8.53 -8.96 -20.13
CA SER A 57 -8.36 -8.35 -21.46
C SER A 57 -7.73 -6.95 -21.40
N TYR A 58 -6.90 -6.64 -20.40
CA TYR A 58 -6.23 -5.35 -20.34
C TYR A 58 -5.07 -5.26 -21.31
N PRO A 59 -4.95 -4.18 -22.11
CA PRO A 59 -3.77 -3.95 -22.92
C PRO A 59 -2.54 -3.74 -22.01
N ILE A 60 -1.49 -4.51 -22.30
CA ILE A 60 -0.23 -4.44 -21.54
C ILE A 60 0.77 -3.62 -22.34
N ASN A 61 1.38 -2.61 -21.70
CA ASN A 61 2.51 -1.90 -22.31
C ASN A 61 3.75 -2.81 -22.31
N ALA A 62 4.06 -3.40 -23.45
CA ALA A 62 5.12 -4.39 -23.60
C ALA A 62 6.49 -3.83 -23.17
N GLN A 63 6.85 -2.62 -23.62
CA GLN A 63 8.12 -1.98 -23.29
C GLN A 63 8.28 -1.73 -21.78
N THR A 64 7.21 -1.29 -21.11
CA THR A 64 7.22 -1.08 -19.66
C THR A 64 7.32 -2.43 -18.94
N PHE A 65 6.58 -3.43 -19.38
CA PHE A 65 6.61 -4.78 -18.82
C PHE A 65 8.02 -5.39 -18.89
N GLU A 66 8.68 -5.34 -20.04
CA GLU A 66 10.05 -5.83 -20.22
C GLU A 66 11.04 -5.13 -19.31
N ARG A 67 10.95 -3.78 -19.20
CA ARG A 67 11.81 -3.02 -18.28
C ARG A 67 11.63 -3.44 -16.82
N ILE A 68 10.38 -3.68 -16.40
CA ILE A 68 10.09 -4.15 -15.03
C ILE A 68 10.71 -5.53 -14.81
N GLN A 69 10.57 -6.45 -15.76
CA GLN A 69 11.16 -7.79 -15.67
C GLN A 69 12.70 -7.74 -15.59
N ASP A 70 13.33 -6.95 -16.43
CA ASP A 70 14.79 -6.78 -16.43
C ASP A 70 15.27 -6.17 -15.11
N GLN A 71 14.59 -5.14 -14.63
CA GLN A 71 14.90 -4.53 -13.36
C GLN A 71 14.69 -5.49 -12.20
N SER A 72 13.60 -6.25 -12.18
CA SER A 72 13.33 -7.27 -11.17
C SER A 72 14.45 -8.30 -11.10
N ARG A 73 14.92 -8.80 -12.25
CA ARG A 73 16.06 -9.73 -12.32
C ARG A 73 17.34 -9.12 -11.71
N ARG A 74 17.68 -7.89 -12.07
CA ARG A 74 18.86 -7.19 -11.54
C ARG A 74 18.76 -6.96 -10.04
N LEU A 75 17.58 -6.52 -9.56
CA LEU A 75 17.33 -6.30 -8.14
C LEU A 75 17.41 -7.59 -7.34
N ARG A 76 16.87 -8.69 -7.87
CA ARG A 76 16.93 -10.01 -7.24
C ARG A 76 18.37 -10.54 -7.09
N LEU A 77 19.24 -10.23 -8.06
CA LEU A 77 20.67 -10.60 -7.97
C LEU A 77 21.41 -9.72 -6.95
N ALA A 78 21.06 -8.44 -6.86
CA ALA A 78 21.71 -7.49 -5.95
C ALA A 78 21.18 -7.56 -4.50
N ALA A 79 19.95 -8.06 -4.30
CA ALA A 79 19.33 -8.13 -2.99
C ALA A 79 19.96 -9.25 -2.12
N PRO A 80 20.11 -9.02 -0.80
CA PRO A 80 20.57 -10.05 0.10
C PRO A 80 19.60 -11.23 0.17
N ALA A 81 20.09 -12.40 0.54
CA ALA A 81 19.23 -13.49 0.99
C ALA A 81 18.50 -13.04 2.26
N SER A 82 17.20 -13.30 2.34
CA SER A 82 16.39 -12.99 3.51
C SER A 82 15.30 -14.05 3.67
N ASP A 83 15.15 -14.52 4.89
CA ASP A 83 14.08 -15.44 5.30
C ASP A 83 12.80 -14.69 5.70
N SER A 84 12.66 -13.43 5.26
CA SER A 84 11.51 -12.61 5.58
C SER A 84 10.19 -13.32 5.26
N SER A 85 9.31 -13.39 6.25
CA SER A 85 7.94 -13.90 6.14
C SER A 85 6.92 -12.81 5.77
N MET A 86 7.39 -11.58 5.52
CA MET A 86 6.52 -10.43 5.18
C MET A 86 5.67 -10.73 3.95
N THR A 87 4.39 -10.36 4.05
CA THR A 87 3.47 -10.35 2.91
C THR A 87 3.82 -9.22 1.94
N LYS A 88 3.28 -9.25 0.71
CA LYS A 88 3.47 -8.16 -0.26
C LYS A 88 2.89 -6.83 0.27
N ALA A 89 1.81 -6.89 1.05
CA ALA A 89 1.22 -5.73 1.70
C ALA A 89 2.15 -5.14 2.77
N GLN A 90 2.75 -5.97 3.61
CA GLN A 90 3.75 -5.55 4.60
C GLN A 90 5.00 -4.97 3.93
N MET A 91 5.48 -5.59 2.85
CA MET A 91 6.61 -5.05 2.06
C MET A 91 6.31 -3.66 1.51
N LEU A 92 5.10 -3.44 0.97
CA LEU A 92 4.69 -2.13 0.47
C LEU A 92 4.55 -1.12 1.62
N ALA A 93 3.99 -1.52 2.75
CA ALA A 93 3.85 -0.70 3.94
C ALA A 93 5.23 -0.28 4.50
N LEU A 94 6.21 -1.17 4.48
CA LEU A 94 7.59 -0.87 4.88
C LEU A 94 8.23 0.19 3.97
N ALA A 95 7.97 0.13 2.66
CA ALA A 95 8.47 1.14 1.71
C ALA A 95 7.76 2.49 1.86
N TYR A 96 6.48 2.48 2.22
CA TYR A 96 5.63 3.67 2.32
C TYR A 96 4.82 3.70 3.62
N PRO A 97 5.46 3.81 4.80
CA PRO A 97 4.77 3.81 6.10
C PRO A 97 3.83 5.01 6.26
N ASP A 98 4.09 6.12 5.58
CA ASP A 98 3.26 7.32 5.50
C ASP A 98 2.00 7.16 4.64
N ARG A 99 1.85 6.03 3.91
CA ARG A 99 0.76 5.78 2.97
C ARG A 99 -0.14 4.60 3.35
N ILE A 100 -0.10 4.17 4.60
CA ILE A 100 -1.07 3.20 5.14
C ILE A 100 -2.36 3.96 5.39
N GLY A 101 -3.44 3.55 4.70
CA GLY A 101 -4.72 4.24 4.72
C GLY A 101 -5.76 3.48 5.54
N LYS A 102 -6.45 4.17 6.44
CA LYS A 102 -7.67 3.69 7.10
C LYS A 102 -8.88 4.29 6.43
N ARG A 103 -9.88 3.44 6.11
CA ARG A 103 -11.14 3.91 5.52
C ARG A 103 -11.88 4.84 6.49
N ARG A 104 -12.35 5.97 6.00
CA ARG A 104 -13.13 6.94 6.79
C ARG A 104 -14.53 6.38 7.06
N LYS A 105 -14.96 6.47 8.31
CA LYS A 105 -16.30 6.02 8.73
C LYS A 105 -17.39 6.76 7.94
N GLY A 106 -18.34 6.01 7.38
CA GLY A 106 -19.43 6.57 6.58
C GLY A 106 -19.05 6.98 5.14
N GLN A 107 -17.79 6.78 4.71
CA GLN A 107 -17.33 7.15 3.37
C GLN A 107 -16.69 5.93 2.69
N LYS A 108 -17.39 5.35 1.69
CA LYS A 108 -17.00 4.06 1.10
C LYS A 108 -15.67 4.07 0.33
N ASN A 109 -15.32 5.19 -0.31
CA ASN A 109 -14.14 5.29 -1.19
C ASN A 109 -13.06 6.24 -0.68
N ARG A 110 -13.14 6.72 0.59
CA ARG A 110 -12.19 7.69 1.15
C ARG A 110 -11.42 7.12 2.31
N PHE A 111 -10.14 7.44 2.34
CA PHE A 111 -9.16 6.97 3.32
C PHE A 111 -8.42 8.17 3.94
N LEU A 112 -8.01 8.00 5.18
CA LEU A 112 -7.01 8.87 5.81
C LEU A 112 -5.70 8.07 5.84
N LEU A 113 -4.64 8.64 5.28
CA LEU A 113 -3.32 8.03 5.30
C LEU A 113 -2.61 8.32 6.63
N SER A 114 -1.73 7.41 7.05
CA SER A 114 -0.90 7.56 8.27
C SER A 114 -0.07 8.85 8.28
N GLY A 115 0.33 9.34 7.11
CA GLY A 115 0.98 10.65 6.93
C GLY A 115 0.04 11.86 7.02
N GLY A 116 -1.27 11.68 7.32
CA GLY A 116 -2.24 12.76 7.48
C GLY A 116 -2.93 13.25 6.20
N ILE A 117 -2.59 12.68 5.04
CA ILE A 117 -3.19 13.05 3.75
C ILE A 117 -4.47 12.24 3.53
N GLY A 118 -5.52 12.88 2.98
CA GLY A 118 -6.71 12.21 2.49
C GLY A 118 -6.45 11.55 1.13
N ALA A 119 -6.99 10.34 0.93
CA ALA A 119 -6.92 9.66 -0.35
C ALA A 119 -8.28 9.06 -0.72
N PHE A 120 -8.56 8.93 -2.03
CA PHE A 120 -9.83 8.40 -2.49
C PHE A 120 -9.69 7.66 -3.83
N PHE A 121 -10.55 6.66 -4.05
CA PHE A 121 -10.70 6.04 -5.35
C PHE A 121 -11.61 6.90 -6.23
N VAL A 122 -11.15 7.23 -7.44
CA VAL A 122 -11.88 8.09 -8.39
C VAL A 122 -13.10 7.38 -8.98
N SER A 123 -12.97 6.06 -9.20
CA SER A 123 -14.04 5.20 -9.72
C SER A 123 -14.37 4.10 -8.70
N HIS A 124 -15.39 3.30 -9.03
CA HIS A 124 -15.67 2.09 -8.24
C HIS A 124 -14.47 1.14 -8.31
N ASP A 125 -13.88 0.84 -7.17
CA ASP A 125 -12.73 -0.05 -7.04
C ASP A 125 -12.99 -1.06 -5.91
N PRO A 126 -12.73 -2.38 -6.11
CA PRO A 126 -12.93 -3.41 -5.09
C PRO A 126 -12.18 -3.13 -3.78
N LEU A 127 -11.01 -2.49 -3.86
CA LEU A 127 -10.21 -2.13 -2.69
C LEU A 127 -10.90 -1.13 -1.77
N ALA A 128 -11.88 -0.36 -2.28
CA ALA A 128 -12.66 0.59 -1.47
C ALA A 128 -13.44 -0.08 -0.32
N ASN A 129 -13.69 -1.39 -0.41
CA ASN A 129 -14.39 -2.15 0.65
C ASN A 129 -13.48 -2.55 1.82
N ASN A 130 -12.15 -2.46 1.67
CA ASN A 130 -11.22 -2.84 2.73
C ASN A 130 -11.16 -1.76 3.83
N SER A 131 -10.94 -2.17 5.07
CA SER A 131 -10.76 -1.26 6.20
C SER A 131 -9.42 -0.53 6.14
N PHE A 132 -8.38 -1.23 5.66
CA PHE A 132 -7.03 -0.70 5.49
C PHE A 132 -6.47 -1.05 4.12
N ILE A 133 -5.68 -0.12 3.59
CA ILE A 133 -4.93 -0.26 2.33
C ILE A 133 -3.54 0.34 2.51
N VAL A 134 -2.61 -0.05 1.65
CA VAL A 134 -1.33 0.65 1.46
C VAL A 134 -1.32 1.24 0.06
N VAL A 135 -1.08 2.54 -0.05
CA VAL A 135 -1.11 3.24 -1.33
C VAL A 135 0.29 3.32 -1.94
N ALA A 136 0.48 2.67 -3.08
CA ALA A 136 1.72 2.71 -3.84
C ALA A 136 1.86 4.02 -4.63
N GLU A 137 0.75 4.48 -5.25
CA GLU A 137 0.76 5.65 -6.13
C GLU A 137 -0.46 6.53 -5.93
N LEU A 138 -0.21 7.84 -5.82
CA LEU A 138 -1.19 8.92 -5.76
C LEU A 138 -1.04 9.82 -6.99
N ASP A 139 -2.13 10.33 -7.54
CA ASP A 139 -2.11 11.17 -8.75
C ASP A 139 -1.73 12.63 -8.48
N SER A 140 -1.75 13.09 -7.23
CA SER A 140 -1.28 14.41 -6.84
C SER A 140 -0.81 14.45 -5.37
N LYS A 141 -0.10 15.52 -5.00
CA LYS A 141 0.31 15.81 -3.61
C LYS A 141 -0.61 16.82 -2.92
N LYS A 142 -1.88 16.90 -3.33
CA LYS A 142 -2.88 17.80 -2.74
C LYS A 142 -3.36 17.25 -1.39
N LYS A 143 -4.17 18.05 -0.70
CA LYS A 143 -4.79 17.72 0.59
C LYS A 143 -5.66 16.45 0.53
N GLU A 144 -6.25 16.16 -0.64
CA GLU A 144 -6.87 14.89 -1.01
C GLU A 144 -6.37 14.47 -2.40
N SER A 145 -5.97 13.21 -2.54
CA SER A 145 -5.31 12.68 -3.73
C SER A 145 -6.01 11.43 -4.23
N GLY A 146 -6.13 11.29 -5.54
CA GLY A 146 -6.67 10.08 -6.16
C GLY A 146 -5.69 8.91 -6.03
N ILE A 147 -6.21 7.74 -5.64
CA ILE A 147 -5.45 6.50 -5.54
C ILE A 147 -5.33 5.89 -6.93
N ARG A 148 -4.11 5.58 -7.36
CA ARG A 148 -3.80 4.92 -8.63
C ARG A 148 -3.45 3.46 -8.47
N ARG A 149 -2.60 3.16 -7.49
CA ARG A 149 -2.19 1.80 -7.17
C ARG A 149 -2.18 1.63 -5.65
N ALA A 150 -2.79 0.56 -5.17
CA ALA A 150 -2.83 0.23 -3.74
C ALA A 150 -2.91 -1.28 -3.55
N ILE A 151 -2.71 -1.74 -2.33
CA ILE A 151 -2.91 -3.12 -1.90
C ILE A 151 -3.72 -3.13 -0.62
N SER A 152 -4.57 -4.13 -0.41
CA SER A 152 -5.23 -4.34 0.89
C SER A 152 -4.22 -4.83 1.93
N ILE A 153 -4.37 -4.35 3.16
CA ILE A 153 -3.60 -4.82 4.31
C ILE A 153 -4.54 -5.01 5.50
N THR A 154 -4.25 -6.00 6.33
CA THR A 154 -5.02 -6.24 7.56
C THR A 154 -4.45 -5.43 8.72
N GLU A 155 -5.27 -5.18 9.74
CA GLU A 155 -4.81 -4.55 10.98
C GLU A 155 -3.74 -5.40 11.68
N ALA A 156 -3.87 -6.74 11.63
CA ALA A 156 -2.87 -7.65 12.19
C ALA A 156 -1.50 -7.49 11.52
N GLU A 157 -1.44 -7.40 10.19
CA GLU A 157 -0.20 -7.17 9.45
C GLU A 157 0.44 -5.82 9.78
N ILE A 158 -0.39 -4.78 9.98
CA ILE A 158 0.10 -3.45 10.39
C ILE A 158 0.70 -3.54 11.80
N ARG A 159 0.02 -4.20 12.74
CA ARG A 159 0.49 -4.36 14.12
C ARG A 159 1.78 -5.17 14.20
N ASP A 160 1.88 -6.23 13.42
CA ASP A 160 3.08 -7.07 13.35
C ASP A 160 4.30 -6.25 12.87
N LEU A 161 4.11 -5.44 11.82
CA LEU A 161 5.21 -4.68 11.21
C LEU A 161 5.61 -3.43 12.00
N PHE A 162 4.64 -2.73 12.63
CA PHE A 162 4.84 -1.41 13.26
C PHE A 162 4.57 -1.40 14.78
N SER A 163 4.69 -2.55 15.44
CA SER A 163 4.42 -2.68 16.89
C SER A 163 5.16 -1.65 17.76
N SER A 164 6.41 -1.33 17.41
CA SER A 164 7.24 -0.34 18.10
C SER A 164 6.87 1.12 17.82
N GLU A 165 6.12 1.37 16.75
CA GLU A 165 5.74 2.72 16.30
C GLU A 165 4.31 3.10 16.74
N LEU A 166 3.55 2.12 17.24
CA LEU A 166 2.20 2.35 17.74
C LEU A 166 2.24 3.19 19.01
N ARG A 167 1.47 4.29 19.00
CA ARG A 167 1.34 5.18 20.13
C ARG A 167 -0.04 5.04 20.76
N SER A 168 -0.11 4.81 22.07
CA SER A 168 -1.36 4.82 22.81
C SER A 168 -1.67 6.25 23.26
N GLU A 169 -2.78 6.80 22.77
CA GLU A 169 -3.27 8.12 23.13
C GLU A 169 -4.59 8.02 23.89
N LEU A 170 -4.70 8.77 25.01
CA LEU A 170 -5.94 8.91 25.74
C LEU A 170 -6.71 10.12 25.17
N SER A 171 -7.85 9.85 24.53
CA SER A 171 -8.75 10.86 24.00
C SER A 171 -9.92 11.05 24.96
N CYS A 172 -10.08 12.27 25.51
CA CYS A 172 -11.22 12.64 26.33
C CYS A 172 -12.10 13.60 25.54
N LYS A 173 -13.33 13.19 25.22
CA LYS A 173 -14.28 14.01 24.46
C LYS A 173 -15.62 14.09 25.18
N TRP A 174 -16.20 15.31 25.21
CA TRP A 174 -17.57 15.49 25.67
C TRP A 174 -18.55 14.88 24.65
N SER A 175 -19.33 13.92 25.09
CA SER A 175 -20.43 13.34 24.28
C SER A 175 -21.72 14.11 24.57
N LYS A 176 -22.16 14.91 23.60
CA LYS A 176 -23.46 15.59 23.68
C LYS A 176 -24.64 14.60 23.76
N ARG A 177 -24.51 13.42 23.14
CA ARG A 177 -25.54 12.38 23.12
C ARG A 177 -25.70 11.70 24.49
N GLU A 178 -24.57 11.47 25.18
CA GLU A 178 -24.55 10.73 26.45
C GLU A 178 -24.45 11.67 27.65
N ASN A 179 -24.34 12.98 27.40
CA ASN A 179 -24.17 14.04 28.41
C ASN A 179 -23.06 13.74 29.45
N ARG A 180 -21.93 13.18 28.96
CA ARG A 180 -20.78 12.80 29.79
C ARG A 180 -19.46 12.90 29.00
N VAL A 181 -18.36 12.96 29.76
CA VAL A 181 -17.02 12.82 29.20
C VAL A 181 -16.78 11.34 28.87
N ILE A 182 -16.48 11.07 27.61
CA ILE A 182 -16.04 9.74 27.16
C ILE A 182 -14.53 9.77 27.07
N SER A 183 -13.88 8.95 27.87
CA SER A 183 -12.45 8.68 27.79
C SER A 183 -12.24 7.42 26.96
N LYS A 184 -11.44 7.51 25.90
CA LYS A 184 -11.13 6.40 25.01
C LYS A 184 -9.62 6.32 24.81
N ARG A 185 -9.07 5.14 25.03
CA ARG A 185 -7.69 4.85 24.66
C ARG A 185 -7.67 4.40 23.20
N GLU A 186 -6.94 5.10 22.36
CA GLU A 186 -6.77 4.77 20.94
C GLU A 186 -5.30 4.48 20.67
N GLU A 187 -5.02 3.40 19.96
CA GLU A 187 -3.70 3.15 19.42
C GLU A 187 -3.62 3.75 18.02
N LYS A 188 -2.58 4.52 17.77
CA LYS A 188 -2.37 5.26 16.52
C LYS A 188 -1.06 4.88 15.85
N LEU A 189 -1.13 4.83 14.51
CA LEU A 189 0.02 4.85 13.64
C LEU A 189 -0.02 6.16 12.84
N GLY A 190 0.84 7.11 13.20
CA GLY A 190 0.75 8.45 12.64
C GLY A 190 -0.63 9.08 12.84
N ALA A 191 -1.31 9.46 11.75
CA ALA A 191 -2.63 10.09 11.79
C ALA A 191 -3.81 9.10 11.87
N ILE A 192 -3.59 7.80 11.69
CA ILE A 192 -4.66 6.80 11.71
C ILE A 192 -4.75 6.10 13.07
N SER A 193 -5.98 5.94 13.60
CA SER A 193 -6.21 5.06 14.76
C SER A 193 -6.45 3.65 14.29
N LEU A 194 -5.80 2.66 14.89
CA LEU A 194 -6.07 1.25 14.65
C LEU A 194 -7.37 0.88 15.36
N THR A 195 -7.41 0.03 16.32
CA THR A 195 -8.68 -0.32 16.97
C THR A 195 -9.15 0.75 17.95
N SER A 196 -10.43 0.87 18.10
CA SER A 196 -11.11 1.60 19.17
C SER A 196 -11.84 0.63 20.08
#